data_1c6e137b4c9bac4c8b4e77db438dfcdf
#
_entry.id   1c6e137b4c9bac4c8b4e77db438dfcdf
#
_cell.length_a   1.000
_cell.length_b   1.000
_cell.length_c   1.000
_cell.angle_alpha   90.00
_cell.angle_beta   90.00
_cell.angle_gamma   90.00
#
_symmetry.space_group_name_H-M   'P 1'
#
loop_
_entity.id
_entity.type
_entity.pdbx_description
1 polymer ?
#
loop_
_entity_poly.entity_id
_entity_poly.type
_entity_poly.pdbx_seq_one_letter_code
_entity_poly.pdbx_strand_id
1 'polypeptide(L)'
;MTPPRILALTTLPLLALGFGVLGGCSKKGELVIDSGVGVTALRTACPTVGVPDYTGDITQFSAPGRSDAAGIDFTASLTNVRSQCNDAGAKVYTVADFDVLARRSDVRGARSVQLPYFVTVVRGGTAVIAKRLGTVTVSFADGQERAQAHAQAASYIDRAEATLPDDIRKRITAKRKAGDDDAAIDPLAEPDVRAALARASFELLVGFQLSDAQIAYNATR
;
A
#
# COMPACT_ATOMS: atom_id res chain seq x y z
N MET A 1 -41.73 -45.82 55.10
CA MET A 1 -41.19 -47.19 55.15
C MET A 1 -39.70 -47.09 54.87
N THR A 2 -38.95 -47.36 55.85
CA THR A 2 -37.49 -47.27 56.05
C THR A 2 -36.72 -48.40 55.34
N PRO A 3 -35.39 -48.39 55.33
CA PRO A 3 -34.48 -48.95 54.31
C PRO A 3 -34.00 -50.36 54.57
N PRO A 4 -33.05 -50.85 53.87
CA PRO A 4 -31.81 -51.16 54.62
C PRO A 4 -30.46 -50.79 53.93
N ARG A 5 -29.53 -50.53 54.78
CA ARG A 5 -28.07 -50.45 54.64
C ARG A 5 -27.49 -51.86 54.39
N ILE A 6 -26.42 -51.95 53.63
CA ILE A 6 -25.34 -52.94 53.74
C ILE A 6 -24.10 -52.27 53.17
N LEU A 7 -23.17 -51.86 53.94
CA LEU A 7 -21.91 -52.44 54.46
C LEU A 7 -20.85 -52.74 53.42
N ALA A 8 -19.84 -51.84 53.43
CA ALA A 8 -18.40 -52.08 53.44
C ALA A 8 -17.84 -53.23 52.61
N LEU A 9 -16.87 -52.86 51.76
CA LEU A 9 -15.58 -53.55 51.82
C LEU A 9 -14.48 -52.67 51.29
N THR A 10 -13.52 -52.36 52.16
CA THR A 10 -12.23 -51.76 51.89
C THR A 10 -11.35 -52.72 51.09
N THR A 11 -10.82 -52.30 49.98
CA THR A 11 -9.57 -52.88 49.48
C THR A 11 -8.72 -51.79 48.88
N LEU A 12 -7.70 -51.43 49.63
CA LEU A 12 -6.49 -50.79 49.11
C LEU A 12 -5.76 -51.86 48.27
N PRO A 13 -5.32 -51.57 47.05
CA PRO A 13 -3.94 -51.82 46.79
C PRO A 13 -3.22 -50.89 45.85
N LEU A 14 -1.99 -50.81 46.10
CA LEU A 14 -0.85 -50.66 45.21
C LEU A 14 -0.65 -49.33 44.51
N LEU A 15 0.20 -48.59 45.16
CA LEU A 15 1.10 -47.61 44.53
C LEU A 15 1.82 -48.26 43.34
N ALA A 16 1.42 -47.95 42.13
CA ALA A 16 2.25 -48.14 40.95
C ALA A 16 2.90 -46.78 40.63
N LEU A 17 4.17 -46.63 41.01
CA LEU A 17 5.03 -45.58 40.49
C LEU A 17 5.15 -45.77 38.97
N GLY A 18 4.28 -45.10 38.25
CA GLY A 18 4.46 -44.91 36.82
C GLY A 18 5.51 -43.83 36.59
N PHE A 19 6.73 -44.24 36.29
CA PHE A 19 7.73 -43.39 35.65
C PHE A 19 7.14 -42.88 34.33
N GLY A 20 6.51 -41.72 34.37
CA GLY A 20 6.12 -40.97 33.18
C GLY A 20 7.40 -40.54 32.48
N VAL A 21 7.75 -41.26 31.45
CA VAL A 21 8.74 -40.81 30.45
C VAL A 21 8.20 -39.51 29.89
N LEU A 22 8.72 -38.39 30.37
CA LEU A 22 8.65 -37.11 29.71
C LEU A 22 9.39 -37.24 28.36
N GLY A 23 8.71 -37.84 27.42
CA GLY A 23 9.08 -37.71 26.02
C GLY A 23 8.94 -36.27 25.64
N GLY A 24 9.96 -35.48 25.93
CA GLY A 24 10.10 -34.15 25.36
C GLY A 24 10.04 -34.33 23.87
N CYS A 25 8.99 -33.79 23.25
CA CYS A 25 8.95 -33.57 21.83
C CYS A 25 10.08 -32.59 21.49
N SER A 26 11.30 -33.10 21.35
CA SER A 26 12.32 -32.42 20.56
C SER A 26 11.91 -32.56 19.09
N LYS A 27 10.83 -31.90 18.69
CA LYS A 27 10.79 -31.40 17.32
C LYS A 27 12.01 -30.47 17.26
N LYS A 28 13.08 -30.96 16.69
CA LYS A 28 14.08 -30.08 16.09
C LYS A 28 13.26 -29.13 15.27
N GLY A 29 13.07 -27.90 15.77
CA GLY A 29 12.61 -26.79 14.96
C GLY A 29 13.70 -26.56 13.94
N GLU A 30 13.69 -27.37 12.90
CA GLU A 30 14.45 -27.09 11.72
C GLU A 30 13.83 -25.83 11.15
N LEU A 31 14.39 -24.68 11.54
CA LEU A 31 14.30 -23.48 10.75
C LEU A 31 14.92 -23.87 9.41
N VAL A 32 14.06 -24.32 8.48
CA VAL A 32 14.45 -24.47 7.11
C VAL A 32 14.67 -23.06 6.59
N ILE A 33 15.88 -22.54 6.82
CA ILE A 33 16.36 -21.29 6.22
C ILE A 33 16.76 -21.65 4.79
N ASP A 34 15.78 -22.06 4.01
CA ASP A 34 15.97 -22.40 2.61
C ASP A 34 16.27 -21.13 1.77
N SER A 35 16.11 -19.97 2.37
CA SER A 35 16.34 -18.65 1.75
C SER A 35 17.69 -18.00 2.08
N GLY A 36 18.56 -18.65 2.89
CA GLY A 36 19.79 -18.04 3.37
C GLY A 36 19.57 -17.11 4.56
N VAL A 37 20.62 -16.42 4.98
CA VAL A 37 20.59 -15.38 6.05
C VAL A 37 20.92 -14.02 5.46
N GLY A 38 20.57 -12.95 6.19
CA GLY A 38 20.81 -11.56 5.79
C GLY A 38 19.68 -10.96 4.98
N VAL A 39 19.86 -9.72 4.55
CA VAL A 39 18.88 -8.94 3.80
C VAL A 39 18.98 -9.25 2.31
N THR A 40 17.87 -9.68 1.72
CA THR A 40 17.73 -9.83 0.26
C THR A 40 16.51 -9.05 -0.22
N ALA A 41 16.55 -8.53 -1.46
CA ALA A 41 15.45 -7.78 -2.04
C ALA A 41 15.20 -8.19 -3.48
N LEU A 42 13.95 -8.57 -3.76
CA LEU A 42 13.47 -8.73 -5.12
C LEU A 42 12.84 -7.42 -5.58
N ARG A 43 13.23 -6.97 -6.77
CA ARG A 43 12.74 -5.71 -7.36
C ARG A 43 12.06 -6.00 -8.69
N THR A 44 10.98 -5.29 -8.93
CA THR A 44 10.28 -5.24 -10.23
C THR A 44 10.57 -3.90 -10.90
N ALA A 45 10.51 -3.88 -12.23
CA ALA A 45 10.56 -2.64 -13.00
C ALA A 45 9.25 -1.83 -12.94
N CYS A 46 8.20 -2.42 -12.39
CA CYS A 46 6.90 -1.76 -12.26
C CYS A 46 6.96 -0.63 -11.23
N PRO A 47 6.47 0.58 -11.57
CA PRO A 47 6.34 1.68 -10.63
C PRO A 47 5.43 1.33 -9.46
N THR A 48 5.74 1.83 -8.28
CA THR A 48 4.80 1.88 -7.18
C THR A 48 3.74 2.93 -7.49
N VAL A 49 2.46 2.60 -7.21
CA VAL A 49 1.35 3.55 -7.42
C VAL A 49 0.87 4.08 -6.09
N GLY A 50 0.66 5.40 -6.00
CA GLY A 50 0.24 6.04 -4.78
C GLY A 50 -0.49 7.37 -5.00
N VAL A 51 -1.02 7.89 -3.90
CA VAL A 51 -1.63 9.23 -3.81
C VAL A 51 -0.76 10.07 -2.89
N PRO A 52 -0.21 11.19 -3.36
CA PRO A 52 0.57 12.08 -2.50
C PRO A 52 -0.27 12.66 -1.35
N ASP A 53 0.38 12.92 -0.24
CA ASP A 53 -0.26 13.53 0.93
C ASP A 53 -1.03 14.80 0.53
N TYR A 54 -2.18 14.98 1.15
CA TYR A 54 -3.09 16.12 0.98
C TYR A 54 -3.71 16.28 -0.40
N THR A 55 -3.48 15.38 -1.36
CA THR A 55 -4.02 15.48 -2.73
C THR A 55 -5.13 14.47 -3.04
N GLY A 56 -5.42 13.57 -2.11
CA GLY A 56 -6.47 12.55 -2.26
C GLY A 56 -7.89 13.08 -2.04
N ASP A 57 -8.04 14.29 -1.50
CA ASP A 57 -9.34 14.91 -1.19
C ASP A 57 -9.44 16.30 -1.77
N ILE A 58 -10.65 16.72 -2.10
CA ILE A 58 -10.97 18.09 -2.48
C ILE A 58 -12.22 18.55 -1.73
N THR A 59 -12.12 19.71 -1.10
CA THR A 59 -13.27 20.42 -0.50
C THR A 59 -13.48 21.73 -1.23
N GLN A 60 -14.69 21.92 -1.75
CA GLN A 60 -15.09 23.15 -2.42
C GLN A 60 -16.08 23.90 -1.52
N PHE A 61 -15.82 25.18 -1.31
CA PHE A 61 -16.71 26.06 -0.56
C PHE A 61 -17.59 26.87 -1.49
N SER A 62 -18.78 27.21 -1.01
CA SER A 62 -19.81 27.95 -1.76
C SER A 62 -19.43 29.41 -2.05
N ALA A 63 -18.47 29.97 -1.30
CA ALA A 63 -17.95 31.32 -1.52
C ALA A 63 -16.44 31.38 -1.22
N PRO A 64 -15.69 32.24 -1.94
CA PRO A 64 -14.28 32.48 -1.65
C PRO A 64 -14.08 32.96 -0.20
N GLY A 65 -13.01 32.48 0.45
CA GLY A 65 -12.65 32.85 1.81
C GLY A 65 -13.45 32.15 2.92
N ARG A 66 -14.46 31.34 2.60
CA ARG A 66 -15.12 30.47 3.58
C ARG A 66 -14.30 29.20 3.76
N SER A 67 -14.20 28.75 5.02
CA SER A 67 -13.58 27.48 5.41
C SER A 67 -14.31 26.76 6.54
N ASP A 68 -15.54 27.24 6.85
CA ASP A 68 -16.41 26.63 7.86
C ASP A 68 -17.24 25.47 7.26
N ALA A 69 -17.68 24.55 8.10
CA ALA A 69 -18.46 23.39 7.68
C ALA A 69 -19.79 23.77 7.00
N ALA A 70 -20.43 24.87 7.39
CA ALA A 70 -21.68 25.35 6.79
C ALA A 70 -21.47 25.93 5.37
N GLY A 71 -20.24 26.31 5.04
CA GLY A 71 -19.87 26.82 3.73
C GLY A 71 -19.46 25.75 2.73
N ILE A 72 -19.41 24.49 3.10
CA ILE A 72 -19.04 23.41 2.16
C ILE A 72 -20.12 23.25 1.09
N ASP A 73 -19.72 23.41 -0.17
CA ASP A 73 -20.56 23.14 -1.34
C ASP A 73 -20.53 21.65 -1.70
N PHE A 74 -19.32 21.10 -1.92
CA PHE A 74 -19.14 19.67 -2.10
C PHE A 74 -17.76 19.20 -1.58
N THR A 75 -17.67 17.90 -1.35
CA THR A 75 -16.41 17.20 -1.08
C THR A 75 -16.26 16.03 -2.04
N ALA A 76 -15.03 15.71 -2.40
CA ALA A 76 -14.74 14.48 -3.12
C ALA A 76 -13.45 13.84 -2.62
N SER A 77 -13.39 12.51 -2.68
CA SER A 77 -12.22 11.71 -2.29
C SER A 77 -11.84 10.75 -3.40
N LEU A 78 -10.55 10.69 -3.70
CA LEU A 78 -9.94 9.72 -4.58
C LEU A 78 -9.63 8.45 -3.77
N THR A 79 -10.16 7.32 -4.20
CA THR A 79 -10.09 6.08 -3.46
C THR A 79 -9.95 4.86 -4.37
N ASN A 80 -9.80 3.69 -3.77
CA ASN A 80 -9.79 2.41 -4.49
C ASN A 80 -8.75 2.37 -5.61
N VAL A 81 -7.56 2.93 -5.36
CA VAL A 81 -6.47 2.96 -6.34
C VAL A 81 -5.93 1.55 -6.53
N ARG A 82 -5.95 1.08 -7.78
CA ARG A 82 -5.43 -0.23 -8.18
C ARG A 82 -4.48 -0.05 -9.33
N SER A 83 -3.38 -0.79 -9.34
CA SER A 83 -2.40 -0.75 -10.40
C SER A 83 -2.41 -2.04 -11.23
N GLN A 84 -2.24 -1.87 -12.53
CA GLN A 84 -1.90 -2.94 -13.45
C GLN A 84 -0.61 -2.54 -14.16
N CYS A 85 0.33 -3.48 -14.25
CA CYS A 85 1.63 -3.20 -14.84
C CYS A 85 2.00 -4.31 -15.83
N ASN A 86 2.55 -3.89 -16.97
CA ASN A 86 3.14 -4.76 -17.97
C ASN A 86 4.57 -4.31 -18.26
N ASP A 87 5.54 -5.13 -17.88
CA ASP A 87 6.97 -4.91 -18.06
C ASP A 87 7.63 -5.86 -19.08
N ALA A 88 6.84 -6.55 -19.89
CA ALA A 88 7.35 -7.53 -20.86
C ALA A 88 8.09 -6.90 -22.07
N GLY A 89 7.79 -5.61 -22.39
CA GLY A 89 8.33 -4.90 -23.56
C GLY A 89 9.55 -4.02 -23.26
N ALA A 90 9.94 -3.21 -24.24
CA ALA A 90 10.98 -2.19 -24.10
C ALA A 90 10.56 -1.05 -23.16
N LYS A 91 9.27 -0.87 -22.97
CA LYS A 91 8.68 0.09 -22.04
C LYS A 91 7.86 -0.65 -20.99
N VAL A 92 7.94 -0.18 -19.75
CA VAL A 92 7.06 -0.56 -18.66
C VAL A 92 5.82 0.29 -18.77
N TYR A 93 4.67 -0.34 -18.99
CA TYR A 93 3.37 0.31 -19.01
C TYR A 93 2.63 0.07 -17.71
N THR A 94 2.24 1.13 -17.03
CA THR A 94 1.49 1.05 -15.78
C THR A 94 0.22 1.87 -15.88
N VAL A 95 -0.90 1.27 -15.48
CA VAL A 95 -2.20 1.93 -15.32
C VAL A 95 -2.58 1.93 -13.87
N ALA A 96 -3.03 3.06 -13.37
CA ALA A 96 -3.69 3.21 -12.09
C ALA A 96 -5.17 3.51 -12.34
N ASP A 97 -6.04 2.58 -11.94
CA ASP A 97 -7.48 2.77 -11.89
C ASP A 97 -7.87 3.32 -10.53
N PHE A 98 -8.80 4.27 -10.48
CA PHE A 98 -9.28 4.83 -9.22
C PHE A 98 -10.72 5.30 -9.32
N ASP A 99 -11.38 5.32 -8.16
CA ASP A 99 -12.73 5.84 -8.00
C ASP A 99 -12.67 7.24 -7.35
N VAL A 100 -13.61 8.08 -7.73
CA VAL A 100 -13.88 9.37 -7.08
C VAL A 100 -15.25 9.31 -6.46
N LEU A 101 -15.31 9.36 -5.14
CA LEU A 101 -16.54 9.44 -4.36
C LEU A 101 -16.78 10.91 -4.01
N ALA A 102 -17.97 11.42 -4.33
CA ALA A 102 -18.30 12.81 -4.07
C ALA A 102 -19.64 12.96 -3.33
N ARG A 103 -19.72 14.01 -2.54
CA ARG A 103 -20.91 14.41 -1.78
C ARG A 103 -21.12 15.90 -1.95
N ARG A 104 -22.36 16.33 -2.19
CA ARG A 104 -22.76 17.72 -2.28
C ARG A 104 -23.73 18.11 -1.16
N SER A 105 -23.74 19.40 -0.78
CA SER A 105 -24.61 19.91 0.26
C SER A 105 -26.00 20.27 -0.27
N ASP A 106 -26.08 20.96 -1.42
CA ASP A 106 -27.37 21.28 -2.05
C ASP A 106 -27.72 20.17 -3.06
N VAL A 107 -28.80 19.47 -2.78
CA VAL A 107 -29.27 18.33 -3.58
C VAL A 107 -30.24 18.72 -4.70
N ARG A 108 -30.65 19.98 -4.78
CA ARG A 108 -31.62 20.47 -5.77
C ARG A 108 -31.01 20.54 -7.15
N GLY A 109 -31.76 20.01 -8.11
CA GLY A 109 -31.38 19.97 -9.50
C GLY A 109 -30.26 18.97 -9.81
N ALA A 110 -30.21 18.52 -11.05
CA ALA A 110 -29.09 17.76 -11.54
C ALA A 110 -27.85 18.65 -11.68
N ARG A 111 -26.66 18.11 -11.33
CA ARG A 111 -25.40 18.87 -11.38
C ARG A 111 -24.23 17.94 -11.77
N SER A 112 -23.36 18.42 -12.66
CA SER A 112 -22.09 17.78 -12.95
C SER A 112 -20.94 18.66 -12.49
N VAL A 113 -19.94 18.03 -11.84
CA VAL A 113 -18.74 18.68 -11.32
C VAL A 113 -17.53 18.08 -12.04
N GLN A 114 -16.69 18.94 -12.62
CA GLN A 114 -15.43 18.54 -13.21
C GLN A 114 -14.30 18.72 -12.19
N LEU A 115 -13.60 17.64 -11.92
CA LEU A 115 -12.51 17.60 -10.96
C LEU A 115 -11.21 17.35 -11.71
N PRO A 116 -10.31 18.34 -11.78
CA PRO A 116 -9.00 18.14 -12.37
C PRO A 116 -8.14 17.28 -11.47
N TYR A 117 -7.42 16.34 -12.05
CA TYR A 117 -6.43 15.53 -11.38
C TYR A 117 -5.09 15.55 -12.12
N PHE A 118 -4.02 15.27 -11.42
CA PHE A 118 -2.71 15.10 -12.03
C PHE A 118 -2.28 13.64 -11.98
N VAL A 119 -1.41 13.31 -12.93
CA VAL A 119 -0.66 12.06 -13.00
C VAL A 119 0.81 12.43 -13.10
N THR A 120 1.62 11.99 -12.15
CA THR A 120 3.04 12.34 -12.09
C THR A 120 3.90 11.07 -12.00
N VAL A 121 4.94 10.99 -12.81
CA VAL A 121 5.99 9.99 -12.69
C VAL A 121 7.16 10.60 -11.95
N VAL A 122 7.52 9.99 -10.84
CA VAL A 122 8.65 10.40 -9.98
C VAL A 122 9.72 9.32 -10.01
N ARG A 123 10.98 9.73 -10.08
CA ARG A 123 12.16 8.85 -9.99
C ARG A 123 12.85 9.07 -8.66
N GLY A 124 13.18 7.98 -7.97
CA GLY A 124 13.94 8.01 -6.71
C GLY A 124 13.28 8.80 -5.60
N GLY A 125 11.94 8.91 -5.61
CA GLY A 125 11.14 9.60 -4.60
C GLY A 125 11.15 11.13 -4.69
N THR A 126 11.98 11.74 -5.55
CA THR A 126 12.14 13.21 -5.57
C THR A 126 12.10 13.85 -6.96
N ALA A 127 12.58 13.16 -7.98
CA ALA A 127 12.71 13.75 -9.31
C ALA A 127 11.42 13.55 -10.14
N VAL A 128 10.68 14.62 -10.38
CA VAL A 128 9.52 14.60 -11.30
C VAL A 128 10.02 14.51 -12.73
N ILE A 129 9.70 13.41 -13.42
CA ILE A 129 10.10 13.16 -14.80
C ILE A 129 9.00 13.54 -15.79
N ALA A 130 7.75 13.31 -15.41
CA ALA A 130 6.61 13.63 -16.25
C ALA A 130 5.42 14.02 -15.38
N LYS A 131 4.64 14.99 -15.83
CA LYS A 131 3.35 15.36 -15.24
C LYS A 131 2.32 15.56 -16.35
N ARG A 132 1.12 15.01 -16.14
CA ARG A 132 -0.03 15.20 -17.03
C ARG A 132 -1.24 15.58 -16.17
N LEU A 133 -2.16 16.32 -16.79
CA LEU A 133 -3.44 16.65 -16.16
C LEU A 133 -4.55 15.88 -16.86
N GLY A 134 -5.52 15.45 -16.09
CA GLY A 134 -6.76 14.86 -16.54
C GLY A 134 -7.94 15.51 -15.84
N THR A 135 -9.14 15.14 -16.24
CA THR A 135 -10.38 15.60 -15.61
C THR A 135 -11.32 14.42 -15.43
N VAL A 136 -11.89 14.28 -14.25
CA VAL A 136 -12.97 13.34 -13.99
C VAL A 136 -14.26 14.11 -13.73
N THR A 137 -15.35 13.67 -14.36
CA THR A 137 -16.67 14.30 -14.18
C THR A 137 -17.53 13.44 -13.26
N VAL A 138 -18.00 14.05 -12.18
CA VAL A 138 -18.94 13.43 -11.24
C VAL A 138 -20.32 14.04 -11.47
N SER A 139 -21.32 13.22 -11.74
CA SER A 139 -22.68 13.67 -12.04
C SER A 139 -23.66 13.27 -10.94
N PHE A 140 -24.39 14.24 -10.43
CA PHE A 140 -25.44 14.09 -9.44
C PHE A 140 -26.81 14.24 -10.11
N ALA A 141 -27.70 13.30 -9.93
CA ALA A 141 -29.10 13.47 -10.31
C ALA A 141 -29.82 14.44 -9.33
N ASP A 142 -30.98 14.95 -9.73
CA ASP A 142 -31.80 15.76 -8.82
C ASP A 142 -32.16 14.95 -7.55
N GLY A 143 -32.03 15.57 -6.39
CA GLY A 143 -32.21 14.94 -5.09
C GLY A 143 -31.07 14.04 -4.62
N GLN A 144 -30.08 13.78 -5.45
CA GLN A 144 -28.94 12.91 -5.12
C GLN A 144 -27.84 13.66 -4.38
N GLU A 145 -27.54 13.22 -3.15
CA GLU A 145 -26.47 13.81 -2.32
C GLU A 145 -25.08 13.27 -2.68
N ARG A 146 -24.98 12.00 -3.06
CA ARG A 146 -23.72 11.30 -3.29
C ARG A 146 -23.64 10.82 -4.73
N ALA A 147 -22.45 10.88 -5.30
CA ALA A 147 -22.17 10.36 -6.63
C ALA A 147 -20.76 9.76 -6.70
N GLN A 148 -20.53 8.97 -7.72
CA GLN A 148 -19.28 8.29 -7.97
C GLN A 148 -18.91 8.42 -9.44
N ALA A 149 -17.60 8.51 -9.70
CA ALA A 149 -17.03 8.41 -11.04
C ALA A 149 -15.78 7.53 -11.00
N HIS A 150 -15.40 6.98 -12.15
CA HIS A 150 -14.20 6.20 -12.34
C HIS A 150 -13.25 6.92 -13.28
N ALA A 151 -11.94 6.84 -13.02
CA ALA A 151 -10.92 7.40 -13.89
C ALA A 151 -9.65 6.53 -13.88
N GLN A 152 -8.79 6.79 -14.86
CA GLN A 152 -7.53 6.07 -15.04
C GLN A 152 -6.38 7.04 -15.22
N ALA A 153 -5.22 6.65 -14.71
CA ALA A 153 -3.94 7.29 -14.92
C ALA A 153 -2.96 6.26 -15.51
N ALA A 154 -2.20 6.65 -16.53
CA ALA A 154 -1.26 5.73 -17.16
C ALA A 154 0.11 6.38 -17.34
N SER A 155 1.17 5.55 -17.27
CA SER A 155 2.53 5.95 -17.56
C SER A 155 3.26 4.93 -18.43
N TYR A 156 4.28 5.43 -19.14
CA TYR A 156 5.28 4.63 -19.85
C TYR A 156 6.66 5.05 -19.35
N ILE A 157 7.47 4.07 -18.95
CA ILE A 157 8.85 4.28 -18.50
C ILE A 157 9.72 3.36 -19.35
N ASP A 158 10.90 3.82 -19.77
CA ASP A 158 11.84 2.97 -20.44
C ASP A 158 12.32 1.86 -19.50
N ARG A 159 12.16 0.61 -19.94
CA ARG A 159 12.51 -0.56 -19.12
C ARG A 159 13.98 -0.55 -18.72
N ALA A 160 14.88 -0.10 -19.62
CA ALA A 160 16.30 0.01 -19.33
C ALA A 160 16.57 0.94 -18.12
N GLU A 161 15.80 2.02 -17.97
CA GLU A 161 15.92 2.95 -16.84
C GLU A 161 15.36 2.38 -15.54
N ALA A 162 14.34 1.52 -15.62
CA ALA A 162 13.72 0.85 -14.47
C ALA A 162 14.44 -0.47 -14.09
N THR A 163 15.49 -0.84 -14.80
CA THR A 163 16.25 -2.06 -14.56
C THR A 163 17.55 -1.75 -13.82
N LEU A 164 17.80 -2.49 -12.75
CA LEU A 164 19.07 -2.40 -12.02
C LEU A 164 20.21 -2.98 -12.83
N PRO A 165 21.44 -2.41 -12.73
CA PRO A 165 22.67 -3.04 -13.21
C PRO A 165 22.81 -4.47 -12.65
N ASP A 166 23.36 -5.39 -13.44
CA ASP A 166 23.44 -6.80 -13.08
C ASP A 166 24.28 -7.08 -11.84
N ASP A 167 25.35 -6.32 -11.62
CA ASP A 167 26.19 -6.42 -10.44
C ASP A 167 25.42 -6.02 -9.17
N ILE A 168 24.68 -4.91 -9.21
CA ILE A 168 23.82 -4.44 -8.11
C ILE A 168 22.73 -5.47 -7.84
N ARG A 169 22.08 -5.96 -8.89
CA ARG A 169 21.04 -6.97 -8.74
C ARG A 169 21.58 -8.24 -8.08
N LYS A 170 22.74 -8.74 -8.50
CA LYS A 170 23.40 -9.90 -7.89
C LYS A 170 23.70 -9.67 -6.42
N ARG A 171 24.18 -8.48 -6.04
CA ARG A 171 24.50 -8.16 -4.64
C ARG A 171 23.27 -8.16 -3.73
N ILE A 172 22.16 -7.57 -4.17
CA ILE A 172 20.93 -7.48 -3.36
C ILE A 172 20.08 -8.76 -3.34
N THR A 173 20.35 -9.70 -4.27
CA THR A 173 19.65 -10.99 -4.31
C THR A 173 20.53 -12.16 -3.88
N ALA A 174 21.79 -11.91 -3.52
CA ALA A 174 22.72 -12.96 -3.09
C ALA A 174 22.19 -13.64 -1.81
N LYS A 175 22.12 -14.98 -1.87
CA LYS A 175 21.85 -15.80 -0.68
C LYS A 175 23.16 -15.95 0.10
N ARG A 176 23.14 -15.66 1.38
CA ARG A 176 24.26 -15.80 2.29
C ARG A 176 24.00 -16.94 3.27
N LYS A 177 25.07 -17.55 3.78
CA LYS A 177 24.98 -18.59 4.81
C LYS A 177 25.39 -18.00 6.16
N ALA A 178 24.90 -18.60 7.22
CA ALA A 178 25.36 -18.24 8.56
C ALA A 178 26.87 -18.55 8.68
N GLY A 179 27.65 -17.52 9.05
CA GLY A 179 29.12 -17.60 9.15
C GLY A 179 29.87 -17.02 7.94
N ASP A 180 29.20 -16.63 6.87
CA ASP A 180 29.83 -15.86 5.81
C ASP A 180 30.22 -14.47 6.33
N ASP A 181 31.37 -13.91 5.91
CA ASP A 181 31.91 -12.62 6.38
C ASP A 181 30.94 -11.46 6.11
N ASP A 182 30.10 -11.58 5.08
CA ASP A 182 29.11 -10.59 4.66
C ASP A 182 27.67 -10.91 5.10
N ALA A 183 27.48 -11.96 5.90
CA ALA A 183 26.13 -12.40 6.33
C ALA A 183 25.36 -11.31 7.10
N ALA A 184 26.08 -10.47 7.86
CA ALA A 184 25.51 -9.38 8.64
C ALA A 184 25.45 -8.03 7.90
N ILE A 185 25.99 -7.96 6.67
CA ILE A 185 26.01 -6.72 5.88
C ILE A 185 24.66 -6.54 5.19
N ASP A 186 24.03 -5.39 5.37
CA ASP A 186 22.87 -4.98 4.59
C ASP A 186 23.32 -4.35 3.27
N PRO A 187 23.21 -5.03 2.12
CA PRO A 187 23.61 -4.48 0.84
C PRO A 187 22.80 -3.25 0.43
N LEU A 188 21.59 -3.07 0.98
CA LEU A 188 20.74 -1.91 0.68
C LEU A 188 21.25 -0.64 1.39
N ALA A 189 22.09 -0.78 2.43
CA ALA A 189 22.71 0.34 3.12
C ALA A 189 23.93 0.92 2.36
N GLU A 190 24.49 0.19 1.41
CA GLU A 190 25.65 0.62 0.66
C GLU A 190 25.34 1.82 -0.27
N PRO A 191 26.18 2.88 -0.30
CA PRO A 191 25.86 4.13 -1.00
C PRO A 191 25.62 3.96 -2.51
N ASP A 192 26.41 3.12 -3.18
CA ASP A 192 26.30 2.84 -4.61
C ASP A 192 25.05 2.02 -4.93
N VAL A 193 24.68 1.06 -4.08
CA VAL A 193 23.44 0.31 -4.19
C VAL A 193 22.24 1.22 -4.02
N ARG A 194 22.24 2.08 -2.98
CA ARG A 194 21.17 3.07 -2.77
C ARG A 194 21.02 4.01 -3.96
N ALA A 195 22.13 4.51 -4.50
CA ALA A 195 22.12 5.38 -5.67
C ALA A 195 21.57 4.64 -6.92
N ALA A 196 21.94 3.38 -7.13
CA ALA A 196 21.41 2.58 -8.23
C ALA A 196 19.91 2.29 -8.06
N LEU A 197 19.46 1.95 -6.85
CA LEU A 197 18.06 1.75 -6.52
C LEU A 197 17.25 3.02 -6.76
N ALA A 198 17.71 4.18 -6.31
CA ALA A 198 17.04 5.45 -6.53
C ALA A 198 16.88 5.74 -8.03
N ARG A 199 17.92 5.52 -8.84
CA ARG A 199 17.83 5.72 -10.30
C ARG A 199 16.86 4.78 -10.99
N ALA A 200 16.73 3.54 -10.53
CA ALA A 200 15.86 2.52 -11.12
C ALA A 200 14.47 2.45 -10.49
N SER A 201 14.19 3.22 -9.44
CA SER A 201 12.89 3.23 -8.77
C SER A 201 12.00 4.33 -9.33
N PHE A 202 10.78 3.97 -9.68
CA PHE A 202 9.78 4.89 -10.21
C PHE A 202 8.49 4.79 -9.42
N GLU A 203 7.78 5.89 -9.33
CA GLU A 203 6.48 6.00 -8.70
C GLU A 203 5.51 6.66 -9.69
N LEU A 204 4.31 6.12 -9.78
CA LEU A 204 3.19 6.73 -10.50
C LEU A 204 2.24 7.31 -9.48
N LEU A 205 2.24 8.62 -9.35
CA LEU A 205 1.42 9.33 -8.36
C LEU A 205 0.21 9.95 -9.03
N VAL A 206 -0.96 9.79 -8.42
CA VAL A 206 -2.22 10.38 -8.86
C VAL A 206 -2.88 11.14 -7.71
N GLY A 207 -3.42 12.33 -7.99
CA GLY A 207 -4.10 13.14 -6.98
C GLY A 207 -4.91 14.25 -7.63
N PHE A 208 -5.80 14.89 -6.88
CA PHE A 208 -6.50 16.07 -7.37
C PHE A 208 -5.53 17.23 -7.61
N GLN A 209 -5.72 17.94 -8.72
CA GLN A 209 -5.00 19.18 -8.98
C GLN A 209 -5.65 20.29 -8.16
N LEU A 210 -5.09 20.55 -7.00
CA LEU A 210 -5.59 21.50 -6.02
C LEU A 210 -4.96 22.89 -6.18
N SER A 211 -5.66 23.92 -5.77
CA SER A 211 -5.08 25.25 -5.52
C SER A 211 -4.30 25.27 -4.20
N ASP A 212 -3.44 26.26 -4.03
CA ASP A 212 -2.67 26.44 -2.77
C ASP A 212 -3.58 26.52 -1.54
N ALA A 213 -4.72 27.19 -1.66
CA ALA A 213 -5.71 27.29 -0.58
C ALA A 213 -6.34 25.93 -0.23
N GLN A 214 -6.61 25.09 -1.24
CA GLN A 214 -7.14 23.73 -1.03
C GLN A 214 -6.09 22.81 -0.40
N ILE A 215 -4.84 22.90 -0.84
CA ILE A 215 -3.73 22.14 -0.22
C ILE A 215 -3.55 22.57 1.24
N ALA A 216 -3.51 23.87 1.51
CA ALA A 216 -3.39 24.41 2.87
C ALA A 216 -4.55 23.95 3.76
N TYR A 217 -5.79 23.95 3.24
CA TYR A 217 -6.95 23.46 3.97
C TYR A 217 -6.81 21.96 4.29
N ASN A 218 -6.40 21.13 3.32
CA ASN A 218 -6.21 19.70 3.52
C ASN A 218 -5.08 19.38 4.52
N ALA A 219 -4.04 20.21 4.58
CA ALA A 219 -2.91 20.03 5.50
C ALA A 219 -3.22 20.42 6.95
N THR A 220 -4.32 21.17 7.19
CA THR A 220 -4.65 21.74 8.52
C THR A 220 -5.92 21.19 9.15
N ARG A 221 -6.67 20.30 8.48
CA ARG A 221 -7.91 19.69 8.98
C ARG A 221 -7.68 18.34 9.70
#